data_d94d20e923f54250fb0613ed6623e46f
#
_entry.id   d94d20e923f54250fb0613ed6623e46f
#
_cell.length_a   1.000
_cell.length_b   1.000
_cell.length_c   1.000
_cell.angle_alpha   90.00
_cell.angle_beta   90.00
_cell.angle_gamma   90.00
#
_symmetry.space_group_name_H-M   'P 1'
#
loop_
_entity.id
_entity.type
_entity.pdbx_description
1 polymer ?
#
loop_
_entity_poly.entity_id
_entity_poly.type
_entity_poly.pdbx_seq_one_letter_code
_entity_poly.pdbx_strand_id
1 'polypeptide(L)'
;ISKKQVAVLTKKQMKRNRFFLISLFFASSITVNAQDNAPKDSLTMESMMHNLPEVMVKGSRPIVKVERGMLTYNMPLLIKQLPADNAYEALTRIPGISDATGKISFSGNEVTLIVNGQATTLTQEQLTERLKAMPAAQLAKAEVMLSAPARYHVRGMAINIVTKDYAGTNQLSGQVIGGLEQNKYAKEFGNFNLSLQRGKFGLDAQYKYVDGYSYGENTHIVNHPLGDKRVKYNDETGQKSFGITHSYRLGMNYAFSKNHRLDIAYTGKWDKTCSNSHTTGSSISGMHHDSHEYLHNVDVNYSLPFGFTLNGSYTHYRTPQQQVL
;
A
#
# COMPACT_ATOMS: atom_id res chain seq x y z
N ILE A 1 23.50 -3.35 -39.18
CA ILE A 1 22.39 -2.48 -38.73
C ILE A 1 22.76 -1.05 -39.15
N SER A 2 21.97 -0.47 -40.05
CA SER A 2 22.29 0.76 -40.78
C SER A 2 22.20 1.98 -39.85
N LYS A 3 23.18 2.92 -39.99
CA LYS A 3 23.22 4.22 -39.28
C LYS A 3 21.92 5.06 -39.36
N LYS A 4 21.02 4.74 -40.29
CA LYS A 4 19.67 5.36 -40.38
C LYS A 4 18.68 4.90 -39.31
N GLN A 5 18.79 3.68 -38.78
CA GLN A 5 17.88 3.20 -37.72
C GLN A 5 18.24 3.77 -36.33
N VAL A 6 19.50 4.01 -36.07
CA VAL A 6 19.97 4.64 -34.83
C VAL A 6 19.54 6.11 -34.75
N ALA A 7 19.55 6.81 -35.88
CA ALA A 7 19.12 8.22 -35.93
C ALA A 7 17.60 8.42 -35.74
N VAL A 8 16.79 7.43 -36.10
CA VAL A 8 15.32 7.49 -35.89
C VAL A 8 14.94 7.24 -34.44
N LEU A 9 15.67 6.37 -33.73
CA LEU A 9 15.46 6.09 -32.33
C LEU A 9 15.88 7.27 -31.43
N THR A 10 16.97 7.94 -31.74
CA THR A 10 17.42 9.16 -31.02
C THR A 10 16.48 10.35 -31.22
N LYS A 11 15.90 10.50 -32.42
CA LYS A 11 14.96 11.60 -32.69
C LYS A 11 13.58 11.42 -32.03
N LYS A 12 13.17 10.17 -31.77
CA LYS A 12 11.93 9.86 -31.09
C LYS A 12 12.07 10.06 -29.57
N GLN A 13 13.27 9.88 -29.01
CA GLN A 13 13.53 10.16 -27.59
C GLN A 13 13.63 11.67 -27.29
N MET A 14 14.13 12.47 -28.19
CA MET A 14 14.26 13.93 -27.99
C MET A 14 12.93 14.71 -28.05
N LYS A 15 11.85 14.15 -28.61
CA LYS A 15 10.53 14.80 -28.63
C LYS A 15 9.72 14.59 -27.33
N ARG A 16 10.12 13.68 -26.44
CA ARG A 16 9.41 13.33 -25.19
C ARG A 16 9.80 14.18 -23.98
N ASN A 17 10.89 14.95 -24.07
CA ASN A 17 11.42 15.75 -22.93
C ASN A 17 10.90 17.21 -22.91
N ARG A 18 9.77 17.54 -23.55
CA ARG A 18 9.28 18.93 -23.61
C ARG A 18 7.97 19.20 -22.84
N PHE A 19 7.59 18.34 -21.91
CA PHE A 19 6.44 18.60 -21.02
C PHE A 19 6.82 18.44 -19.55
N PHE A 20 7.83 19.15 -19.11
CA PHE A 20 8.11 19.32 -17.68
C PHE A 20 8.45 20.79 -17.45
N LEU A 21 7.49 21.56 -17.02
CA LEU A 21 7.66 22.81 -16.26
C LEU A 21 6.28 23.46 -16.04
N ILE A 22 5.61 23.11 -14.95
CA ILE A 22 4.73 24.04 -14.20
C ILE A 22 4.53 23.38 -12.82
N SER A 23 5.47 23.61 -11.90
CA SER A 23 5.21 23.51 -10.45
C SER A 23 4.97 24.90 -9.92
N LEU A 24 3.73 25.23 -9.68
CA LEU A 24 3.35 26.50 -9.06
C LEU A 24 3.46 26.37 -7.55
N PHE A 25 4.50 27.01 -6.98
CA PHE A 25 4.65 27.24 -5.55
C PHE A 25 3.58 28.22 -5.07
N PHE A 26 2.66 27.78 -4.23
CA PHE A 26 1.87 28.67 -3.37
C PHE A 26 2.43 28.56 -1.95
N ALA A 27 3.30 29.49 -1.58
CA ALA A 27 3.69 29.76 -0.21
C ALA A 27 2.78 30.86 0.34
N SER A 28 1.81 30.52 1.17
CA SER A 28 1.07 31.50 1.97
C SER A 28 1.68 31.60 3.36
N SER A 29 2.35 32.71 3.61
CA SER A 29 2.88 33.11 4.93
C SER A 29 1.73 33.58 5.82
N ILE A 30 1.46 32.86 6.90
CA ILE A 30 0.57 33.30 7.97
C ILE A 30 1.44 33.97 9.03
N THR A 31 1.32 35.31 9.18
CA THR A 31 1.90 36.06 10.27
C THR A 31 0.99 35.98 11.50
N VAL A 32 1.48 35.37 12.56
CA VAL A 32 0.82 35.37 13.86
C VAL A 32 1.36 36.55 14.64
N ASN A 33 0.51 37.52 14.97
CA ASN A 33 0.80 38.58 15.95
C ASN A 33 0.53 38.04 17.36
N ALA A 34 1.58 37.89 18.15
CA ALA A 34 1.47 37.66 19.57
C ALA A 34 1.37 39.02 20.28
N GLN A 35 0.27 39.27 20.96
CA GLN A 35 0.10 40.42 21.86
C GLN A 35 0.34 39.95 23.29
N ASP A 36 1.45 40.42 23.88
CA ASP A 36 1.74 40.29 25.29
C ASP A 36 0.82 41.22 26.11
N ASN A 37 -0.08 40.58 26.87
CA ASN A 37 -0.72 41.26 28.01
C ASN A 37 -0.40 40.44 29.27
N ALA A 38 0.59 40.91 30.01
CA ALA A 38 0.87 40.38 31.33
C ALA A 38 0.01 41.12 32.38
N PRO A 39 -0.83 40.44 33.17
CA PRO A 39 -1.42 41.03 34.36
C PRO A 39 -0.44 40.93 35.54
N LYS A 40 -0.17 42.08 36.14
CA LYS A 40 0.46 42.17 37.46
C LYS A 40 -0.57 41.77 38.51
N ASP A 41 -0.49 40.56 39.07
CA ASP A 41 -1.21 40.21 40.29
C ASP A 41 -0.23 39.96 41.43
N SER A 42 -0.34 40.79 42.44
CA SER A 42 0.28 40.59 43.73
C SER A 42 -0.46 39.51 44.48
N LEU A 43 0.14 38.32 44.53
CA LEU A 43 -0.42 37.17 45.27
C LEU A 43 -0.24 37.34 46.77
N THR A 44 -1.31 37.52 47.50
CA THR A 44 -1.37 37.43 48.96
C THR A 44 -1.24 35.97 49.39
N MET A 45 -0.50 35.70 50.49
CA MET A 45 -0.15 34.40 51.01
C MET A 45 -1.40 33.52 51.37
N GLU A 46 -2.56 34.12 51.52
CA GLU A 46 -3.82 33.50 51.84
C GLU A 46 -4.49 32.81 50.61
N SER A 47 -4.17 33.26 49.39
CA SER A 47 -4.64 32.66 48.14
C SER A 47 -3.86 31.37 47.73
N MET A 48 -2.71 31.12 48.35
CA MET A 48 -1.89 29.94 48.09
C MET A 48 -2.38 28.70 48.80
N MET A 49 -3.19 28.82 49.84
CA MET A 49 -3.70 27.63 50.59
C MET A 49 -4.96 27.00 50.02
N HIS A 50 -5.63 27.59 49.04
CA HIS A 50 -6.90 27.05 48.50
C HIS A 50 -6.80 26.49 47.08
N ASN A 51 -5.64 26.55 46.42
CA ASN A 51 -5.44 25.92 45.12
C ASN A 51 -4.44 24.77 45.19
N LEU A 52 -4.84 23.69 45.87
CA LEU A 52 -4.26 22.40 45.57
C LEU A 52 -4.68 22.11 44.12
N PRO A 53 -3.75 21.94 43.15
CA PRO A 53 -4.16 21.54 41.83
C PRO A 53 -4.88 20.20 41.94
N GLU A 54 -6.16 20.20 41.54
CA GLU A 54 -6.91 18.98 41.37
C GLU A 54 -6.09 18.07 40.45
N VAL A 55 -5.51 17.02 41.03
CA VAL A 55 -4.76 16.02 40.25
C VAL A 55 -5.80 15.25 39.43
N MET A 56 -6.17 15.84 38.30
CA MET A 56 -7.00 15.15 37.32
C MET A 56 -6.16 14.03 36.73
N VAL A 57 -6.31 12.82 37.28
CA VAL A 57 -5.74 11.61 36.69
C VAL A 57 -6.51 11.36 35.38
N LYS A 58 -6.03 11.95 34.29
CA LYS A 58 -6.48 11.61 32.96
C LYS A 58 -5.99 10.20 32.66
N GLY A 59 -6.82 9.20 32.95
CA GLY A 59 -6.57 7.84 32.50
C GLY A 59 -6.41 7.84 30.99
N SER A 60 -5.21 7.62 30.48
CA SER A 60 -4.98 7.46 29.06
C SER A 60 -5.61 6.15 28.62
N ARG A 61 -6.45 6.19 27.58
CA ARG A 61 -6.98 4.96 26.98
C ARG A 61 -5.81 4.13 26.44
N PRO A 62 -5.73 2.82 26.76
CA PRO A 62 -4.64 1.99 26.25
C PRO A 62 -4.74 1.88 24.73
N ILE A 63 -3.57 1.91 24.06
CA ILE A 63 -3.48 1.76 22.60
C ILE A 63 -3.82 0.33 22.19
N VAL A 64 -3.42 -0.64 23.02
CA VAL A 64 -3.66 -2.07 22.77
C VAL A 64 -4.47 -2.66 23.93
N LYS A 65 -5.41 -3.53 23.58
CA LYS A 65 -6.19 -4.33 24.53
C LYS A 65 -6.19 -5.78 24.10
N VAL A 66 -6.18 -6.68 25.05
CA VAL A 66 -6.41 -8.11 24.80
C VAL A 66 -7.91 -8.37 24.95
N GLU A 67 -8.57 -8.68 23.85
CA GLU A 67 -10.00 -8.98 23.83
C GLU A 67 -10.22 -10.36 23.18
N ARG A 68 -10.80 -11.30 23.91
CA ARG A 68 -11.12 -12.66 23.40
C ARG A 68 -9.92 -13.39 22.74
N GLY A 69 -8.72 -13.23 23.29
CA GLY A 69 -7.49 -13.83 22.72
C GLY A 69 -6.91 -13.12 21.49
N MET A 70 -7.41 -11.93 21.19
CA MET A 70 -6.92 -11.08 20.10
C MET A 70 -6.27 -9.82 20.68
N LEU A 71 -5.21 -9.34 20.05
CA LEU A 71 -4.61 -8.04 20.34
C LEU A 71 -5.34 -6.98 19.50
N THR A 72 -6.16 -6.17 20.16
CA THR A 72 -6.93 -5.11 19.51
C THR A 72 -6.22 -3.77 19.69
N TYR A 73 -5.71 -3.21 18.62
CA TYR A 73 -5.05 -1.91 18.57
C TYR A 73 -6.03 -0.80 18.20
N ASN A 74 -6.04 0.27 18.99
CA ASN A 74 -6.78 1.51 18.65
C ASN A 74 -5.94 2.33 17.67
N MET A 75 -6.27 2.25 16.38
CA MET A 75 -5.48 2.88 15.34
C MET A 75 -5.44 4.40 15.42
N PRO A 76 -6.52 5.15 15.71
CA PRO A 76 -6.47 6.58 15.93
C PRO A 76 -5.48 7.01 17.04
N LEU A 77 -5.40 6.26 18.13
CA LEU A 77 -4.44 6.54 19.21
C LEU A 77 -3.01 6.19 18.80
N LEU A 78 -2.82 5.07 18.10
CA LEU A 78 -1.52 4.65 17.59
C LEU A 78 -0.97 5.67 16.59
N ILE A 79 -1.77 6.10 15.61
CA ILE A 79 -1.39 7.08 14.58
C ILE A 79 -1.08 8.45 15.20
N LYS A 80 -1.75 8.82 16.28
CA LYS A 80 -1.45 10.06 17.01
C LYS A 80 -0.05 10.04 17.63
N GLN A 81 0.42 8.88 18.11
CA GLN A 81 1.75 8.72 18.70
C GLN A 81 2.82 8.42 17.65
N LEU A 82 2.48 7.62 16.66
CA LEU A 82 3.37 7.20 15.56
C LEU A 82 2.68 7.56 14.23
N PRO A 83 2.92 8.77 13.71
CA PRO A 83 2.28 9.25 12.49
C PRO A 83 2.52 8.30 11.31
N ALA A 84 1.47 8.12 10.51
CA ALA A 84 1.48 7.32 9.29
C ALA A 84 0.53 7.97 8.28
N ASP A 85 0.91 8.00 7.01
CA ASP A 85 0.13 8.62 5.95
C ASP A 85 -0.96 7.69 5.43
N ASN A 86 -0.67 6.41 5.35
CA ASN A 86 -1.56 5.41 4.81
C ASN A 86 -1.76 4.21 5.76
N ALA A 87 -2.77 3.40 5.45
CA ALA A 87 -3.14 2.26 6.28
C ALA A 87 -2.05 1.19 6.35
N TYR A 88 -1.30 0.99 5.27
CA TYR A 88 -0.19 0.04 5.24
C TYR A 88 0.91 0.45 6.21
N GLU A 89 1.36 1.69 6.16
CA GLU A 89 2.34 2.24 7.07
C GLU A 89 1.84 2.21 8.52
N ALA A 90 0.57 2.56 8.76
CA ALA A 90 -0.02 2.49 10.09
C ALA A 90 -0.01 1.06 10.68
N LEU A 91 -0.20 0.04 9.85
CA LEU A 91 -0.11 -1.35 10.29
C LEU A 91 1.33 -1.76 10.64
N THR A 92 2.33 -1.30 9.88
CA THR A 92 3.75 -1.60 10.18
C THR A 92 4.24 -0.91 11.45
N ARG A 93 3.51 0.09 11.98
CA ARG A 93 3.77 0.69 13.32
C ARG A 93 3.31 -0.19 14.48
N ILE A 94 2.52 -1.23 14.22
CA ILE A 94 2.10 -2.18 15.25
C ILE A 94 3.29 -3.08 15.62
N PRO A 95 3.65 -3.20 16.91
CA PRO A 95 4.76 -4.05 17.34
C PRO A 95 4.59 -5.50 16.87
N GLY A 96 5.65 -6.07 16.30
CA GLY A 96 5.67 -7.43 15.76
C GLY A 96 5.21 -7.55 14.31
N ILE A 97 4.64 -6.50 13.72
CA ILE A 97 4.36 -6.47 12.27
C ILE A 97 5.62 -5.99 11.54
N SER A 98 5.99 -6.72 10.52
CA SER A 98 7.14 -6.40 9.65
C SER A 98 6.77 -6.55 8.18
N ASP A 99 7.52 -5.82 7.36
CA ASP A 99 7.44 -5.82 5.90
C ASP A 99 8.85 -6.06 5.34
N ALA A 100 9.31 -7.29 5.38
CA ALA A 100 10.67 -7.63 4.91
C ALA A 100 10.73 -7.89 3.39
N THR A 101 9.62 -8.20 2.74
CA THR A 101 9.56 -8.63 1.33
C THR A 101 8.41 -8.00 0.56
N GLY A 102 7.88 -6.85 1.00
CA GLY A 102 6.65 -6.26 0.46
C GLY A 102 5.38 -6.98 0.92
N LYS A 103 5.51 -7.92 1.85
CA LYS A 103 4.40 -8.67 2.46
C LYS A 103 4.35 -8.42 3.95
N ILE A 104 3.15 -8.18 4.45
CA ILE A 104 2.92 -8.03 5.89
C ILE A 104 3.08 -9.41 6.56
N SER A 105 3.93 -9.47 7.58
CA SER A 105 4.13 -10.62 8.46
C SER A 105 4.01 -10.20 9.92
N PHE A 106 3.70 -11.15 10.81
CA PHE A 106 3.68 -10.93 12.24
C PHE A 106 4.63 -11.88 12.94
N SER A 107 5.62 -11.33 13.66
CA SER A 107 6.69 -12.09 14.33
C SER A 107 7.37 -13.10 13.39
N GLY A 108 7.62 -12.70 12.14
CA GLY A 108 8.24 -13.52 11.11
C GLY A 108 7.33 -14.56 10.43
N ASN A 109 6.07 -14.66 10.86
CA ASN A 109 5.12 -15.59 10.26
C ASN A 109 4.22 -14.87 9.24
N GLU A 110 3.85 -15.57 8.18
CA GLU A 110 2.88 -15.09 7.20
C GLU A 110 1.49 -14.94 7.85
N VAL A 111 0.80 -13.86 7.54
CA VAL A 111 -0.52 -13.56 8.09
C VAL A 111 -1.56 -13.38 6.98
N THR A 112 -2.77 -13.84 7.23
CA THR A 112 -3.90 -13.53 6.36
C THR A 112 -4.51 -12.19 6.76
N LEU A 113 -4.62 -11.27 5.81
CA LEU A 113 -5.26 -9.99 6.05
C LEU A 113 -6.77 -10.10 5.80
N ILE A 114 -7.54 -9.55 6.72
CA ILE A 114 -9.00 -9.51 6.72
C ILE A 114 -9.42 -8.05 6.76
N VAL A 115 -10.43 -7.67 6.04
CA VAL A 115 -10.95 -6.29 6.04
C VAL A 115 -12.41 -6.30 6.50
N ASN A 116 -12.70 -5.55 7.55
CA ASN A 116 -14.04 -5.44 8.15
C ASN A 116 -14.70 -6.79 8.46
N GLY A 117 -13.89 -7.75 8.94
CA GLY A 117 -14.36 -9.07 9.31
C GLY A 117 -14.57 -10.05 8.15
N GLN A 118 -14.25 -9.67 6.94
CA GLN A 118 -14.38 -10.52 5.75
C GLN A 118 -13.00 -10.86 5.19
N ALA A 119 -12.77 -12.16 4.94
CA ALA A 119 -11.61 -12.59 4.18
C ALA A 119 -11.67 -11.98 2.78
N THR A 120 -10.58 -11.39 2.36
CA THR A 120 -10.50 -10.79 1.02
C THR A 120 -10.09 -11.84 0.00
N THR A 121 -10.65 -11.74 -1.22
CA THR A 121 -10.23 -12.52 -2.38
C THR A 121 -9.03 -11.90 -3.10
N LEU A 122 -8.58 -10.72 -2.66
CA LEU A 122 -7.42 -10.03 -3.22
C LEU A 122 -6.13 -10.79 -2.91
N THR A 123 -5.20 -10.81 -3.85
CA THR A 123 -3.84 -11.25 -3.56
C THR A 123 -3.19 -10.34 -2.52
N GLN A 124 -2.12 -10.79 -1.91
CA GLN A 124 -1.43 -10.02 -0.88
C GLN A 124 -0.85 -8.71 -1.45
N GLU A 125 -0.38 -8.74 -2.70
CA GLU A 125 0.10 -7.56 -3.42
C GLU A 125 -1.03 -6.56 -3.67
N GLN A 126 -2.18 -7.03 -4.17
CA GLN A 126 -3.35 -6.18 -4.42
C GLN A 126 -3.87 -5.54 -3.12
N LEU A 127 -3.86 -6.32 -2.03
CA LEU A 127 -4.29 -5.82 -0.74
C LEU A 127 -3.29 -4.81 -0.16
N THR A 128 -1.98 -5.05 -0.31
CA THR A 128 -0.94 -4.11 0.05
C THR A 128 -1.10 -2.78 -0.69
N GLU A 129 -1.32 -2.83 -2.00
CA GLU A 129 -1.55 -1.62 -2.79
C GLU A 129 -2.84 -0.89 -2.36
N ARG A 130 -3.88 -1.62 -2.02
CA ARG A 130 -5.11 -1.05 -1.45
C ARG A 130 -4.85 -0.35 -0.12
N LEU A 131 -4.06 -0.96 0.77
CA LEU A 131 -3.72 -0.38 2.06
C LEU A 131 -2.80 0.83 1.95
N LYS A 132 -1.85 0.83 1.01
CA LYS A 132 -1.02 2.00 0.68
C LYS A 132 -1.86 3.15 0.13
N ALA A 133 -2.93 2.82 -0.57
CA ALA A 133 -3.87 3.77 -1.14
C ALA A 133 -4.91 4.30 -0.13
N MET A 134 -5.08 3.63 1.00
CA MET A 134 -6.05 4.00 2.03
C MET A 134 -5.40 4.96 3.04
N PRO A 135 -5.96 6.18 3.26
CA PRO A 135 -5.47 7.06 4.32
C PRO A 135 -5.51 6.39 5.69
N ALA A 136 -4.44 6.55 6.48
CA ALA A 136 -4.36 6.00 7.84
C ALA A 136 -5.54 6.45 8.73
N ALA A 137 -6.03 7.67 8.52
CA ALA A 137 -7.18 8.23 9.23
C ALA A 137 -8.47 7.42 9.10
N GLN A 138 -8.60 6.57 8.07
CA GLN A 138 -9.77 5.70 7.88
C GLN A 138 -9.76 4.47 8.80
N LEU A 139 -8.63 4.15 9.40
CA LEU A 139 -8.54 3.01 10.32
C LEU A 139 -9.22 3.32 11.66
N ALA A 140 -10.06 2.39 12.12
CA ALA A 140 -10.64 2.41 13.46
C ALA A 140 -9.83 1.55 14.43
N LYS A 141 -9.57 0.31 14.06
CA LYS A 141 -8.81 -0.65 14.86
C LYS A 141 -8.15 -1.70 13.98
N ALA A 142 -7.10 -2.33 14.49
CA ALA A 142 -6.51 -3.53 13.94
C ALA A 142 -6.54 -4.64 15.00
N GLU A 143 -7.04 -5.81 14.62
CA GLU A 143 -7.16 -6.96 15.50
C GLU A 143 -6.17 -8.02 15.04
N VAL A 144 -5.11 -8.23 15.80
CA VAL A 144 -4.07 -9.23 15.52
C VAL A 144 -4.46 -10.52 16.21
N MET A 145 -4.59 -11.59 15.45
CA MET A 145 -5.04 -12.90 15.89
C MET A 145 -3.93 -13.92 15.64
N LEU A 146 -3.45 -14.58 16.69
CA LEU A 146 -2.49 -15.69 16.58
C LEU A 146 -3.13 -16.95 15.97
N SER A 147 -4.42 -17.11 16.18
CA SER A 147 -5.27 -18.11 15.55
C SER A 147 -6.61 -17.47 15.22
N ALA A 148 -6.92 -17.40 13.92
CA ALA A 148 -8.16 -16.77 13.48
C ALA A 148 -9.37 -17.61 13.92
N PRO A 149 -10.38 -17.01 14.58
CA PRO A 149 -11.64 -17.69 14.85
C PRO A 149 -12.33 -18.15 13.56
N ALA A 150 -13.04 -19.28 13.61
CA ALA A 150 -13.71 -19.89 12.46
C ALA A 150 -14.67 -18.95 11.71
N ARG A 151 -15.24 -17.95 12.40
CA ARG A 151 -16.13 -16.93 11.80
C ARG A 151 -15.49 -16.10 10.68
N TYR A 152 -14.16 -16.08 10.60
CA TYR A 152 -13.45 -15.35 9.54
C TYR A 152 -13.13 -16.23 8.31
N HIS A 153 -13.44 -17.54 8.38
CA HIS A 153 -13.18 -18.51 7.32
C HIS A 153 -11.72 -18.57 6.82
N VAL A 154 -10.77 -18.20 7.68
CA VAL A 154 -9.33 -18.27 7.43
C VAL A 154 -8.66 -19.15 8.48
N ARG A 155 -7.50 -19.72 8.15
CA ARG A 155 -6.70 -20.56 9.05
C ARG A 155 -5.41 -19.85 9.43
N GLY A 156 -4.91 -20.15 10.61
CA GLY A 156 -3.64 -19.62 11.11
C GLY A 156 -3.75 -18.20 11.65
N MET A 157 -2.63 -17.46 11.54
CA MET A 157 -2.55 -16.09 11.99
C MET A 157 -3.28 -15.15 11.02
N ALA A 158 -3.97 -14.15 11.58
CA ALA A 158 -4.67 -13.16 10.77
C ALA A 158 -4.65 -11.77 11.41
N ILE A 159 -4.76 -10.75 10.59
CA ILE A 159 -4.94 -9.36 11.02
C ILE A 159 -6.23 -8.85 10.40
N ASN A 160 -7.22 -8.53 11.25
CA ASN A 160 -8.45 -7.90 10.81
C ASN A 160 -8.33 -6.39 10.90
N ILE A 161 -8.38 -5.75 9.77
CA ILE A 161 -8.34 -4.30 9.61
C ILE A 161 -9.78 -3.79 9.62
N VAL A 162 -10.13 -3.05 10.65
CA VAL A 162 -11.47 -2.46 10.77
C VAL A 162 -11.37 -0.98 10.43
N THR A 163 -12.07 -0.60 9.39
CA THR A 163 -12.21 0.82 9.00
C THR A 163 -13.28 1.49 9.85
N LYS A 164 -13.21 2.80 9.96
CA LYS A 164 -14.27 3.58 10.60
C LYS A 164 -15.58 3.35 9.86
N ASP A 165 -16.64 3.12 10.63
CA ASP A 165 -17.98 3.05 10.05
C ASP A 165 -18.51 4.48 9.91
N TYR A 166 -18.61 4.91 8.66
CA TYR A 166 -19.13 6.24 8.32
C TYR A 166 -20.63 6.19 7.96
N ALA A 167 -21.33 5.11 8.31
CA ALA A 167 -22.76 4.99 8.05
C ALA A 167 -23.52 6.18 8.67
N GLY A 168 -24.20 6.93 7.81
CA GLY A 168 -24.95 8.13 8.20
C GLY A 168 -24.19 9.45 8.08
N THR A 169 -22.89 9.46 7.77
CA THR A 169 -22.11 10.68 7.52
C THR A 169 -21.90 10.91 6.02
N ASN A 170 -21.85 12.18 5.62
CA ASN A 170 -21.38 12.54 4.29
C ASN A 170 -19.90 12.86 4.38
N GLN A 171 -19.07 12.03 3.79
CA GLN A 171 -17.63 12.21 3.80
C GLN A 171 -17.06 12.00 2.39
N LEU A 172 -16.23 12.93 1.98
CA LEU A 172 -15.36 12.82 0.81
C LEU A 172 -13.93 12.89 1.28
N SER A 173 -13.13 11.91 0.94
CA SER A 173 -11.69 11.90 1.19
C SER A 173 -10.96 11.48 -0.08
N GLY A 174 -9.78 12.02 -0.30
CA GLY A 174 -8.97 11.68 -1.45
C GLY A 174 -7.51 11.99 -1.19
N GLN A 175 -6.65 11.33 -1.95
CA GLN A 175 -5.22 11.52 -1.89
C GLN A 175 -4.64 11.39 -3.30
N VAL A 176 -3.70 12.26 -3.62
CA VAL A 176 -2.87 12.17 -4.83
C VAL A 176 -1.43 12.12 -4.37
N ILE A 177 -0.71 11.12 -4.83
CA ILE A 177 0.72 10.95 -4.56
C ILE A 177 1.40 10.82 -5.91
N GLY A 178 2.47 11.56 -6.11
CA GLY A 178 3.36 11.41 -7.25
C GLY A 178 4.80 11.40 -6.77
N GLY A 179 5.64 10.66 -7.43
CA GLY A 179 7.04 10.57 -7.05
C GLY A 179 7.93 10.11 -8.19
N LEU A 180 9.21 10.38 -8.00
CA LEU A 180 10.30 9.95 -8.84
C LEU A 180 11.25 9.12 -7.97
N GLU A 181 11.47 7.91 -8.36
CA GLU A 181 12.50 7.04 -7.79
C GLU A 181 13.71 7.06 -8.71
N GLN A 182 14.85 7.51 -8.22
CA GLN A 182 16.10 7.57 -8.96
C GLN A 182 17.10 6.57 -8.39
N ASN A 183 17.37 5.53 -9.17
CA ASN A 183 18.48 4.62 -8.95
C ASN A 183 19.48 4.81 -10.13
N LYS A 184 19.98 3.77 -10.73
CA LYS A 184 20.74 3.83 -11.99
C LYS A 184 19.90 4.45 -13.12
N TYR A 185 18.58 4.24 -13.07
CA TYR A 185 17.59 4.81 -14.00
C TYR A 185 16.43 5.41 -13.23
N ALA A 186 15.74 6.36 -13.84
CA ALA A 186 14.57 6.99 -13.28
C ALA A 186 13.32 6.11 -13.46
N LYS A 187 12.46 6.11 -12.43
CA LYS A 187 11.15 5.48 -12.42
C LYS A 187 10.15 6.47 -11.83
N GLU A 188 9.06 6.71 -12.53
CA GLU A 188 8.01 7.63 -12.14
C GLU A 188 6.80 6.85 -11.63
N PHE A 189 6.11 7.39 -10.65
CA PHE A 189 4.86 6.82 -10.20
C PHE A 189 3.85 7.90 -9.84
N GLY A 190 2.59 7.59 -10.04
CA GLY A 190 1.46 8.38 -9.62
C GLY A 190 0.38 7.49 -9.02
N ASN A 191 -0.24 7.95 -7.94
CA ASN A 191 -1.33 7.26 -7.27
C ASN A 191 -2.44 8.26 -6.96
N PHE A 192 -3.67 7.89 -7.30
CA PHE A 192 -4.89 8.66 -7.02
C PHE A 192 -5.86 7.77 -6.27
N ASN A 193 -6.40 8.27 -5.18
CA ASN A 193 -7.40 7.61 -4.36
C ASN A 193 -8.52 8.57 -4.06
N LEU A 194 -9.75 8.10 -4.18
CA LEU A 194 -10.96 8.82 -3.83
C LEU A 194 -11.89 7.88 -3.07
N SER A 195 -12.44 8.34 -1.96
CA SER A 195 -13.47 7.64 -1.19
C SER A 195 -14.59 8.60 -0.86
N LEU A 196 -15.79 8.26 -1.29
CA LEU A 196 -17.03 8.98 -1.02
C LEU A 196 -17.94 8.10 -0.19
N GLN A 197 -18.40 8.60 0.94
CA GLN A 197 -19.47 7.98 1.73
C GLN A 197 -20.62 8.98 1.83
N ARG A 198 -21.82 8.56 1.42
CA ARG A 198 -23.03 9.37 1.52
C ARG A 198 -24.18 8.54 2.08
N GLY A 199 -24.44 8.69 3.37
CA GLY A 199 -25.47 7.91 4.05
C GLY A 199 -25.18 6.41 3.95
N LYS A 200 -26.05 5.68 3.27
CA LYS A 200 -25.95 4.22 3.06
C LYS A 200 -25.08 3.81 1.87
N PHE A 201 -24.69 4.77 1.03
CA PHE A 201 -23.93 4.55 -0.19
C PHE A 201 -22.46 4.93 0.01
N GLY A 202 -21.56 4.08 -0.43
CA GLY A 202 -20.13 4.35 -0.49
C GLY A 202 -19.57 4.03 -1.87
N LEU A 203 -18.62 4.84 -2.30
CA LEU A 203 -17.86 4.67 -3.53
C LEU A 203 -16.38 4.85 -3.21
N ASP A 204 -15.53 3.96 -3.71
CA ASP A 204 -14.08 4.09 -3.71
C ASP A 204 -13.53 3.94 -5.12
N ALA A 205 -12.60 4.82 -5.48
CA ALA A 205 -11.89 4.78 -6.75
C ALA A 205 -10.39 4.91 -6.49
N GLN A 206 -9.60 4.09 -7.15
CA GLN A 206 -8.15 4.08 -7.05
C GLN A 206 -7.56 3.93 -8.43
N TYR A 207 -6.47 4.65 -8.68
CA TYR A 207 -5.68 4.51 -9.89
C TYR A 207 -4.21 4.67 -9.55
N LYS A 208 -3.39 3.75 -10.05
CA LYS A 208 -1.93 3.78 -9.90
C LYS A 208 -1.29 3.66 -11.27
N TYR A 209 -0.33 4.51 -11.50
CA TYR A 209 0.53 4.51 -12.66
C TYR A 209 1.98 4.36 -12.22
N VAL A 210 2.74 3.53 -12.92
CA VAL A 210 4.17 3.37 -12.75
C VAL A 210 4.80 3.25 -14.13
N ASP A 211 5.84 4.03 -14.39
CA ASP A 211 6.61 4.00 -15.65
C ASP A 211 8.10 4.15 -15.35
N GLY A 212 8.93 3.34 -15.93
CA GLY A 212 10.35 3.53 -15.83
C GLY A 212 11.20 2.27 -15.99
N TYR A 213 12.47 2.48 -15.73
CA TYR A 213 13.48 1.44 -15.84
C TYR A 213 13.85 0.91 -14.46
N SER A 214 14.08 -0.40 -14.40
CA SER A 214 14.79 -1.06 -13.31
C SER A 214 16.07 -1.71 -13.82
N TYR A 215 17.05 -1.83 -12.94
CA TYR A 215 18.32 -2.46 -13.24
C TYR A 215 18.71 -3.38 -12.08
N GLY A 216 19.15 -4.57 -12.41
CA GLY A 216 19.70 -5.54 -11.47
C GLY A 216 21.01 -6.12 -11.98
N GLU A 217 21.92 -6.37 -11.07
CA GLU A 217 23.14 -7.12 -11.32
C GLU A 217 23.16 -8.33 -10.40
N ASN A 218 23.58 -9.46 -10.91
CA ASN A 218 23.74 -10.69 -10.15
C ASN A 218 25.05 -11.37 -10.54
N THR A 219 25.85 -11.72 -9.54
CA THR A 219 27.09 -12.46 -9.72
C THR A 219 26.89 -13.86 -9.19
N HIS A 220 27.14 -14.84 -10.04
CA HIS A 220 26.98 -16.25 -9.71
C HIS A 220 28.34 -16.94 -9.76
N ILE A 221 28.84 -17.35 -8.60
CA ILE A 221 30.11 -18.04 -8.46
C ILE A 221 29.83 -19.45 -7.96
N VAL A 222 30.17 -20.44 -8.76
CA VAL A 222 30.01 -21.86 -8.41
C VAL A 222 31.30 -22.62 -8.58
N ASN A 223 31.64 -23.43 -7.62
CA ASN A 223 32.78 -24.35 -7.67
C ASN A 223 32.25 -25.79 -7.78
N HIS A 224 32.39 -26.39 -8.95
CA HIS A 224 32.02 -27.79 -9.16
C HIS A 224 33.21 -28.72 -8.95
N PRO A 225 33.14 -29.70 -8.04
CA PRO A 225 34.10 -30.76 -7.97
C PRO A 225 33.88 -31.71 -9.16
N LEU A 226 34.92 -31.91 -9.96
CA LEU A 226 34.92 -32.84 -11.10
C LEU A 226 36.08 -33.83 -10.91
N GLY A 227 35.87 -34.89 -10.13
CA GLY A 227 36.92 -35.80 -9.67
C GLY A 227 37.94 -35.04 -8.82
N ASP A 228 39.21 -35.11 -9.15
CA ASP A 228 40.31 -34.42 -8.46
C ASP A 228 40.45 -32.93 -8.86
N LYS A 229 39.65 -32.46 -9.82
CA LYS A 229 39.68 -31.07 -10.30
C LYS A 229 38.47 -30.29 -9.77
N ARG A 230 38.71 -29.00 -9.52
CA ARG A 230 37.64 -28.04 -9.22
C ARG A 230 37.49 -27.10 -10.41
N VAL A 231 36.30 -27.05 -10.97
CA VAL A 231 35.96 -26.10 -12.04
C VAL A 231 35.18 -24.94 -11.42
N LYS A 232 35.71 -23.74 -11.56
CA LYS A 232 35.10 -22.52 -11.06
C LYS A 232 34.35 -21.87 -12.22
N TYR A 233 33.03 -21.66 -12.02
CA TYR A 233 32.19 -20.84 -12.86
C TYR A 233 32.00 -19.48 -12.18
N ASN A 234 32.19 -18.41 -12.94
CA ASN A 234 31.98 -17.05 -12.48
C ASN A 234 31.25 -16.29 -13.58
N ASP A 235 29.96 -16.06 -13.36
CA ASP A 235 29.10 -15.38 -14.31
C ASP A 235 28.54 -14.09 -13.69
N GLU A 236 28.54 -13.01 -14.45
CA GLU A 236 27.91 -11.74 -14.13
C GLU A 236 26.75 -11.51 -15.07
N THR A 237 25.55 -11.36 -14.53
CA THR A 237 24.33 -11.08 -15.28
C THR A 237 23.83 -9.69 -14.94
N GLY A 238 23.83 -8.83 -15.94
CA GLY A 238 23.17 -7.54 -15.88
C GLY A 238 21.78 -7.62 -16.53
N GLN A 239 20.75 -7.17 -15.83
CA GLN A 239 19.39 -7.09 -16.37
C GLN A 239 18.87 -5.67 -16.32
N LYS A 240 18.40 -5.18 -17.46
CA LYS A 240 17.70 -3.92 -17.59
C LYS A 240 16.27 -4.16 -18.04
N SER A 241 15.32 -3.70 -17.25
CA SER A 241 13.89 -3.85 -17.54
C SER A 241 13.23 -2.49 -17.63
N PHE A 242 12.36 -2.32 -18.60
CA PHE A 242 11.44 -1.20 -18.72
C PHE A 242 10.03 -1.70 -18.47
N GLY A 243 9.28 -1.01 -17.62
CA GLY A 243 7.90 -1.38 -17.29
C GLY A 243 6.97 -0.19 -17.29
N ILE A 244 5.74 -0.41 -17.76
CA ILE A 244 4.61 0.51 -17.62
C ILE A 244 3.47 -0.28 -16.98
N THR A 245 2.98 0.19 -15.84
CA THR A 245 1.89 -0.46 -15.12
C THR A 245 0.77 0.54 -14.88
N HIS A 246 -0.44 0.15 -15.22
CA HIS A 246 -1.68 0.81 -14.84
C HIS A 246 -2.48 -0.14 -13.97
N SER A 247 -2.82 0.29 -12.77
CA SER A 247 -3.71 -0.46 -11.88
C SER A 247 -4.87 0.43 -11.49
N TYR A 248 -6.08 -0.10 -11.51
CA TYR A 248 -7.29 0.65 -11.19
C TYR A 248 -8.27 -0.22 -10.42
N ARG A 249 -8.99 0.42 -9.51
CA ARG A 249 -10.05 -0.18 -8.73
C ARG A 249 -11.22 0.77 -8.61
N LEU A 250 -12.42 0.23 -8.77
CA LEU A 250 -13.67 0.92 -8.49
C LEU A 250 -14.49 0.02 -7.55
N GLY A 251 -14.76 0.51 -6.35
CA GLY A 251 -15.57 -0.17 -5.35
C GLY A 251 -16.85 0.60 -5.06
N MET A 252 -17.93 -0.12 -4.88
CA MET A 252 -19.23 0.43 -4.50
C MET A 252 -19.79 -0.41 -3.36
N ASN A 253 -20.33 0.24 -2.35
CA ASN A 253 -21.02 -0.44 -1.27
C ASN A 253 -22.36 0.23 -0.97
N TYR A 254 -23.34 -0.58 -0.59
CA TYR A 254 -24.65 -0.09 -0.17
C TYR A 254 -25.14 -0.86 1.05
N ALA A 255 -25.37 -0.13 2.15
CA ALA A 255 -25.89 -0.67 3.39
C ALA A 255 -27.41 -0.51 3.46
N PHE A 256 -28.16 -1.57 3.17
CA PHE A 256 -29.62 -1.58 3.31
C PHE A 256 -30.03 -1.42 4.79
N SER A 257 -29.35 -2.18 5.66
CA SER A 257 -29.48 -2.13 7.11
C SER A 257 -28.13 -2.53 7.77
N LYS A 258 -28.07 -2.55 9.11
CA LYS A 258 -26.84 -2.90 9.87
C LYS A 258 -26.24 -4.26 9.48
N ASN A 259 -27.07 -5.24 9.17
CA ASN A 259 -26.65 -6.61 8.81
C ASN A 259 -27.01 -6.97 7.36
N HIS A 260 -27.34 -5.99 6.53
CA HIS A 260 -27.73 -6.20 5.14
C HIS A 260 -26.96 -5.23 4.26
N ARG A 261 -25.98 -5.75 3.54
CA ARG A 261 -25.03 -4.93 2.76
C ARG A 261 -24.64 -5.62 1.47
N LEU A 262 -24.49 -4.83 0.43
CA LEU A 262 -23.94 -5.22 -0.87
C LEU A 262 -22.64 -4.47 -1.10
N ASP A 263 -21.59 -5.19 -1.42
CA ASP A 263 -20.29 -4.65 -1.83
C ASP A 263 -19.96 -5.22 -3.21
N ILE A 264 -19.62 -4.34 -4.14
CA ILE A 264 -19.17 -4.70 -5.49
C ILE A 264 -17.84 -4.01 -5.73
N ALA A 265 -16.86 -4.71 -6.24
CA ALA A 265 -15.59 -4.14 -6.59
C ALA A 265 -15.11 -4.65 -7.95
N TYR A 266 -14.62 -3.74 -8.76
CA TYR A 266 -13.92 -4.03 -9.99
C TYR A 266 -12.45 -3.63 -9.84
N THR A 267 -11.54 -4.54 -10.13
CA THR A 267 -10.09 -4.31 -10.09
C THR A 267 -9.51 -4.68 -11.44
N GLY A 268 -8.68 -3.81 -11.99
CA GLY A 268 -7.99 -4.10 -13.23
C GLY A 268 -6.51 -3.74 -13.15
N LYS A 269 -5.69 -4.46 -13.92
CA LYS A 269 -4.27 -4.18 -14.11
C LYS A 269 -3.93 -4.35 -15.58
N TRP A 270 -3.19 -3.42 -16.10
CA TRP A 270 -2.49 -3.53 -17.34
C TRP A 270 -1.01 -3.28 -17.10
N ASP A 271 -0.19 -4.23 -17.49
CA ASP A 271 1.25 -4.17 -17.31
C ASP A 271 1.94 -4.53 -18.63
N LYS A 272 2.97 -3.80 -18.96
CA LYS A 272 3.89 -4.10 -20.06
C LYS A 272 5.29 -4.05 -19.51
N THR A 273 6.03 -5.15 -19.64
CA THR A 273 7.42 -5.25 -19.23
C THR A 273 8.26 -5.73 -20.42
N CYS A 274 9.35 -5.02 -20.67
CA CYS A 274 10.37 -5.40 -21.64
C CYS A 274 11.70 -5.49 -20.89
N SER A 275 12.33 -6.64 -20.87
CA SER A 275 13.60 -6.82 -20.18
C SER A 275 14.68 -7.39 -21.11
N ASN A 276 15.89 -6.89 -20.94
CA ASN A 276 17.09 -7.39 -21.57
C ASN A 276 18.06 -7.82 -20.48
N SER A 277 18.53 -9.06 -20.55
CA SER A 277 19.61 -9.55 -19.72
C SER A 277 20.82 -9.95 -20.56
N HIS A 278 21.98 -9.73 -20.00
CA HIS A 278 23.26 -10.10 -20.62
C HIS A 278 24.12 -10.74 -19.54
N THR A 279 24.59 -11.96 -19.83
CA THR A 279 25.48 -12.72 -18.94
C THR A 279 26.86 -12.77 -19.59
N THR A 280 27.88 -12.47 -18.80
CA THR A 280 29.29 -12.55 -19.17
C THR A 280 30.07 -13.33 -18.12
N GLY A 281 31.20 -13.91 -18.54
CA GLY A 281 32.05 -14.70 -17.64
C GLY A 281 32.35 -16.06 -18.22
N SER A 282 32.11 -17.10 -17.41
CA SER A 282 32.30 -18.49 -17.86
C SER A 282 31.28 -18.89 -18.93
N SER A 283 30.11 -18.28 -18.90
CA SER A 283 29.09 -18.37 -19.96
C SER A 283 28.83 -16.99 -20.57
N ILE A 284 28.39 -16.96 -21.83
CA ILE A 284 27.99 -15.75 -22.54
C ILE A 284 26.59 -16.02 -23.08
N SER A 285 25.61 -15.24 -22.64
CA SER A 285 24.25 -15.32 -23.15
C SER A 285 23.57 -13.96 -23.11
N GLY A 286 22.60 -13.77 -24.02
CA GLY A 286 21.73 -12.63 -24.02
C GLY A 286 20.28 -13.09 -24.10
N MET A 287 19.40 -12.48 -23.33
CA MET A 287 17.99 -12.80 -23.36
C MET A 287 17.18 -11.52 -23.47
N HIS A 288 16.21 -11.54 -24.36
CA HIS A 288 15.18 -10.52 -24.50
C HIS A 288 13.83 -11.10 -24.12
N HIS A 289 13.11 -10.44 -23.23
CA HIS A 289 11.80 -10.86 -22.74
C HIS A 289 10.81 -9.72 -22.80
N ASP A 290 9.70 -9.93 -23.54
CA ASP A 290 8.55 -9.05 -23.59
C ASP A 290 7.35 -9.74 -22.93
N SER A 291 6.69 -9.04 -22.04
CA SER A 291 5.50 -9.52 -21.32
C SER A 291 4.44 -8.45 -21.26
N HIS A 292 3.20 -8.86 -21.47
CA HIS A 292 2.01 -8.06 -21.24
C HIS A 292 1.11 -8.80 -20.25
N GLU A 293 0.62 -8.11 -19.24
CA GLU A 293 -0.32 -8.67 -18.28
C GLU A 293 -1.63 -7.88 -18.32
N TYR A 294 -2.73 -8.59 -18.42
CA TYR A 294 -4.09 -8.05 -18.36
C TYR A 294 -4.84 -8.81 -17.27
N LEU A 295 -5.26 -8.09 -16.24
CA LEU A 295 -6.07 -8.62 -15.15
C LEU A 295 -7.37 -7.82 -15.05
N HIS A 296 -8.48 -8.51 -15.03
CA HIS A 296 -9.79 -7.96 -14.72
C HIS A 296 -10.44 -8.84 -13.68
N ASN A 297 -10.82 -8.28 -12.55
CA ASN A 297 -11.47 -8.99 -11.46
C ASN A 297 -12.71 -8.23 -11.01
N VAL A 298 -13.82 -8.95 -10.88
CA VAL A 298 -15.06 -8.44 -10.29
C VAL A 298 -15.37 -9.26 -9.05
N ASP A 299 -15.47 -8.61 -7.91
CA ASP A 299 -15.87 -9.21 -6.65
C ASP A 299 -17.24 -8.68 -6.23
N VAL A 300 -18.11 -9.58 -5.79
CA VAL A 300 -19.43 -9.27 -5.24
C VAL A 300 -19.57 -9.94 -3.90
N ASN A 301 -19.81 -9.16 -2.84
CA ASN A 301 -20.13 -9.66 -1.52
C ASN A 301 -21.52 -9.17 -1.11
N TYR A 302 -22.40 -10.09 -0.79
CA TYR A 302 -23.76 -9.78 -0.38
C TYR A 302 -24.06 -10.39 0.98
N SER A 303 -24.14 -9.56 2.02
CA SER A 303 -24.49 -9.97 3.37
C SER A 303 -26.00 -9.81 3.58
N LEU A 304 -26.65 -10.90 3.97
CA LEU A 304 -28.10 -10.97 4.24
C LEU A 304 -28.39 -10.80 5.73
N PRO A 305 -29.59 -10.28 6.10
CA PRO A 305 -29.92 -10.00 7.50
C PRO A 305 -29.94 -11.23 8.41
N PHE A 306 -30.05 -12.44 7.87
CA PHE A 306 -30.09 -13.70 8.61
C PHE A 306 -28.71 -14.27 8.96
N GLY A 307 -27.62 -13.52 8.70
CA GLY A 307 -26.25 -13.98 8.93
C GLY A 307 -25.64 -14.79 7.77
N PHE A 308 -26.32 -14.91 6.65
CA PHE A 308 -25.76 -15.50 5.43
C PHE A 308 -24.98 -14.46 4.63
N THR A 309 -23.88 -14.90 4.03
CA THR A 309 -23.08 -14.09 3.09
C THR A 309 -22.88 -14.86 1.82
N LEU A 310 -23.18 -14.23 0.69
CA LEU A 310 -22.90 -14.73 -0.65
C LEU A 310 -21.68 -13.99 -1.19
N ASN A 311 -20.65 -14.73 -1.58
CA ASN A 311 -19.43 -14.19 -2.17
C ASN A 311 -19.29 -14.74 -3.58
N GLY A 312 -19.10 -13.87 -4.55
CA GLY A 312 -18.81 -14.22 -5.92
C GLY A 312 -17.57 -13.46 -6.41
N SER A 313 -16.70 -14.14 -7.14
CA SER A 313 -15.54 -13.51 -7.78
C SER A 313 -15.41 -14.05 -9.20
N TYR A 314 -15.17 -13.14 -10.14
CA TYR A 314 -14.83 -13.46 -11.50
C TYR A 314 -13.51 -12.83 -11.87
N THR A 315 -12.54 -13.62 -12.30
CA THR A 315 -11.22 -13.15 -12.71
C THR A 315 -10.96 -13.56 -14.16
N HIS A 316 -10.63 -12.58 -14.98
CA HIS A 316 -10.06 -12.80 -16.30
C HIS A 316 -8.58 -12.37 -16.29
N TYR A 317 -7.70 -13.32 -16.59
CA TYR A 317 -6.26 -13.10 -16.60
C TYR A 317 -5.66 -13.55 -17.93
N ARG A 318 -4.81 -12.72 -18.52
CA ARG A 318 -4.10 -13.02 -19.76
C ARG A 318 -2.69 -12.46 -19.71
N THR A 319 -1.69 -13.30 -20.00
CA THR A 319 -0.27 -12.92 -19.99
C THR A 319 0.43 -13.43 -21.25
N PRO A 320 0.30 -12.76 -22.40
CA PRO A 320 1.13 -13.08 -23.55
C PRO A 320 2.59 -12.70 -23.26
N GLN A 321 3.50 -13.61 -23.57
CA GLN A 321 4.93 -13.46 -23.37
C GLN A 321 5.69 -13.90 -24.61
N GLN A 322 6.79 -13.21 -24.89
CA GLN A 322 7.74 -13.58 -25.93
C GLN A 322 9.15 -13.55 -25.35
N GLN A 323 9.89 -14.62 -25.56
CA GLN A 323 11.29 -14.72 -25.12
C GLN A 323 12.15 -15.10 -26.31
N VAL A 324 13.27 -14.40 -26.44
CA VAL A 324 14.30 -14.65 -27.46
C VAL A 324 15.64 -14.77 -26.74
N LEU A 325 16.36 -15.85 -27.01
CA LEU A 325 17.67 -16.17 -26.47
C LEU A 325 18.76 -15.82 -27.49
#